data_5a4e71dfdcc4242f3e60b883e4a58326
#
_entry.id   5a4e71dfdcc4242f3e60b883e4a58326
#
_cell.length_a   1.000
_cell.length_b   1.000
_cell.length_c   1.000
_cell.angle_alpha   90.00
_cell.angle_beta   90.00
_cell.angle_gamma   90.00
#
_symmetry.space_group_name_H-M   'P 1'
#
loop_
_entity.id
_entity.type
_entity.pdbx_description
1 polymer ?
#
loop_
_entity_poly.entity_id
_entity_poly.type
_entity_poly.pdbx_seq_one_letter_code
_entity_poly.pdbx_strand_id
1 'polypeptide(L)'
;MEQNTFTISPMSQFISLTPGEVYHGTINVANPSGSATELEFSARVTPYSVIGQDYQADLATVSNFSQMVDWITIDTPTGTVAPNSTAEIPFTITVPATPPAGGQYATIVVSQSSPTDSSTVGSTVGMASIIYADVAGETTHSGEVLETSLPGFSITTPVPITTTITNTGNVHETATVDLSVVNNVTGERIFPKDDQPSTFSEVIMPDSTRLLVRQLDGLPALGAVQVTQTVTYNGTESTFSGTLVLCPLWFIAIVAFAIFSVVFMLVFRARSRKQHKPSAGS
;
A
#
# COMPACT_ATOMS: atom_id res chain seq x y z
N MET A 1 -28.28 -3.21 9.96
CA MET A 1 -27.66 -2.18 10.82
C MET A 1 -26.73 -1.41 9.93
N GLU A 2 -27.09 -0.20 9.54
CA GLU A 2 -26.18 0.71 8.85
C GLU A 2 -25.09 1.08 9.84
N GLN A 3 -23.85 0.70 9.54
CA GLN A 3 -22.70 1.24 10.26
C GLN A 3 -22.59 2.71 9.87
N ASN A 4 -22.95 3.59 10.77
CA ASN A 4 -22.71 5.01 10.66
C ASN A 4 -21.19 5.24 10.66
N THR A 5 -20.60 5.23 9.45
CA THR A 5 -19.16 5.40 9.29
C THR A 5 -18.91 6.90 9.17
N PHE A 6 -18.40 7.51 10.24
CA PHE A 6 -17.91 8.89 10.16
C PHE A 6 -16.64 8.98 9.32
N THR A 7 -16.25 10.17 8.90
CA THR A 7 -15.00 10.42 8.19
C THR A 7 -14.18 11.49 8.90
N ILE A 8 -12.85 11.41 8.76
CA ILE A 8 -11.93 12.44 9.23
C ILE A 8 -11.10 13.00 8.07
N SER A 9 -10.67 14.25 8.18
CA SER A 9 -9.85 14.93 7.17
C SER A 9 -8.96 15.99 7.83
N PRO A 10 -7.69 16.10 7.42
CA PRO A 10 -6.97 15.20 6.54
C PRO A 10 -6.60 13.87 7.22
N MET A 11 -6.38 12.82 6.43
CA MET A 11 -5.91 11.53 6.96
C MET A 11 -4.39 11.53 7.25
N SER A 12 -3.65 12.46 6.66
CA SER A 12 -2.24 12.70 6.94
C SER A 12 -1.90 14.17 6.77
N GLN A 13 -0.94 14.65 7.57
CA GLN A 13 -0.43 16.02 7.54
C GLN A 13 1.10 15.97 7.55
N PHE A 14 1.72 16.74 6.65
CA PHE A 14 3.18 16.91 6.59
C PHE A 14 3.48 18.33 7.05
N ILE A 15 4.24 18.46 8.12
CA ILE A 15 4.54 19.74 8.76
C ILE A 15 6.04 19.87 9.05
N SER A 16 6.55 21.10 9.02
CA SER A 16 7.90 21.41 9.46
C SER A 16 7.82 22.18 10.78
N LEU A 17 8.60 21.76 11.76
CA LEU A 17 8.61 22.32 13.10
C LEU A 17 9.99 22.85 13.46
N THR A 18 10.03 23.93 14.25
CA THR A 18 11.29 24.47 14.80
C THR A 18 11.32 24.34 16.33
N PRO A 19 12.52 24.19 16.93
CA PRO A 19 12.65 24.15 18.39
C PRO A 19 12.00 25.33 19.10
N GLY A 20 11.15 25.08 20.09
CA GLY A 20 10.42 26.09 20.85
C GLY A 20 9.18 26.64 20.16
N GLU A 21 8.83 26.16 18.98
CA GLU A 21 7.64 26.60 18.22
C GLU A 21 6.35 26.09 18.87
N VAL A 22 5.27 26.88 18.70
CA VAL A 22 3.90 26.43 18.98
C VAL A 22 3.15 26.39 17.65
N TYR A 23 2.80 25.19 17.21
CA TYR A 23 2.04 24.96 15.99
C TYR A 23 0.57 24.67 16.31
N HIS A 24 -0.35 25.24 15.56
CA HIS A 24 -1.79 25.00 15.69
C HIS A 24 -2.29 24.27 14.44
N GLY A 25 -2.91 23.12 14.66
CA GLY A 25 -3.52 22.31 13.60
C GLY A 25 -4.98 22.00 13.88
N THR A 26 -5.64 21.43 12.89
CA THR A 26 -7.07 21.07 12.99
C THR A 26 -7.32 19.74 12.24
N ILE A 27 -8.20 18.92 12.80
CA ILE A 27 -8.77 17.74 12.14
C ILE A 27 -10.29 17.96 12.04
N ASN A 28 -10.86 17.69 10.89
CA ASN A 28 -12.29 17.72 10.68
C ASN A 28 -12.89 16.33 10.87
N VAL A 29 -13.99 16.25 11.61
CA VAL A 29 -14.80 15.04 11.79
C VAL A 29 -16.15 15.27 11.15
N ALA A 30 -16.49 14.50 10.14
CA ALA A 30 -17.75 14.63 9.44
C ALA A 30 -18.70 13.45 9.77
N ASN A 31 -19.93 13.80 10.12
CA ASN A 31 -21.04 12.86 10.24
C ASN A 31 -21.78 12.87 8.89
N PRO A 32 -21.66 11.81 8.05
CA PRO A 32 -22.05 11.87 6.65
C PRO A 32 -23.56 12.00 6.44
N SER A 33 -23.91 12.41 5.22
CA SER A 33 -25.29 12.46 4.75
C SER A 33 -25.93 11.07 4.76
N GLY A 34 -27.07 10.92 5.44
CA GLY A 34 -27.75 9.64 5.64
C GLY A 34 -27.70 9.16 7.09
N SER A 35 -26.84 9.73 7.93
CA SER A 35 -26.94 9.52 9.38
C SER A 35 -28.20 10.20 9.91
N ALA A 36 -29.02 9.42 10.63
CA ALA A 36 -30.19 9.95 11.32
C ALA A 36 -29.87 10.38 12.76
N THR A 37 -28.66 10.07 13.25
CA THR A 37 -28.26 10.26 14.64
C THR A 37 -27.03 11.15 14.76
N GLU A 38 -26.93 11.85 15.88
CA GLU A 38 -25.74 12.56 16.28
C GLU A 38 -24.56 11.60 16.50
N LEU A 39 -23.37 12.00 16.08
CA LEU A 39 -22.14 11.27 16.28
C LEU A 39 -21.47 11.78 17.55
N GLU A 40 -21.33 10.96 18.57
CA GLU A 40 -20.46 11.22 19.70
C GLU A 40 -19.06 10.72 19.40
N PHE A 41 -18.02 11.54 19.61
CA PHE A 41 -16.64 11.16 19.38
C PHE A 41 -15.73 11.42 20.56
N SER A 42 -14.65 10.66 20.61
CA SER A 42 -13.48 10.92 21.46
C SER A 42 -12.21 10.91 20.60
N ALA A 43 -11.32 11.87 20.85
CA ALA A 43 -10.03 11.99 20.18
C ALA A 43 -8.90 11.80 21.18
N ARG A 44 -7.83 11.11 20.79
CA ARG A 44 -6.64 10.90 21.59
C ARG A 44 -5.40 10.90 20.73
N VAL A 45 -4.28 11.36 21.31
CA VAL A 45 -2.96 11.27 20.67
C VAL A 45 -2.35 9.90 20.95
N THR A 46 -1.72 9.32 19.95
CA THR A 46 -0.95 8.08 20.08
C THR A 46 0.40 8.23 19.36
N PRO A 47 1.44 7.52 19.79
CA PRO A 47 2.66 7.43 18.97
C PRO A 47 2.34 6.82 17.61
N TYR A 48 3.18 7.06 16.63
CA TYR A 48 3.10 6.40 15.33
C TYR A 48 4.47 5.87 14.93
N SER A 49 4.52 4.60 14.69
CA SER A 49 5.62 3.91 14.05
C SER A 49 5.10 2.77 13.18
N VAL A 50 5.99 2.07 12.50
CA VAL A 50 5.64 0.94 11.64
C VAL A 50 6.41 -0.30 12.04
N ILE A 51 5.77 -1.47 11.93
CA ILE A 51 6.36 -2.77 12.22
C ILE A 51 6.39 -3.59 10.94
N GLY A 52 7.52 -4.25 10.69
CA GLY A 52 7.72 -5.12 9.54
C GLY A 52 7.81 -4.37 8.22
N GLN A 53 8.01 -5.13 7.15
CA GLN A 53 8.12 -4.58 5.81
C GLN A 53 6.74 -4.28 5.17
N ASP A 54 5.69 -4.86 5.70
CA ASP A 54 4.29 -4.62 5.34
C ASP A 54 3.69 -3.37 5.99
N TYR A 55 4.48 -2.65 6.79
CA TYR A 55 4.14 -1.37 7.38
C TYR A 55 2.88 -1.40 8.26
N GLN A 56 2.77 -2.41 9.10
CA GLN A 56 1.73 -2.44 10.11
C GLN A 56 1.93 -1.27 11.10
N ALA A 57 0.88 -0.47 11.26
CA ALA A 57 0.94 0.68 12.17
C ALA A 57 1.06 0.21 13.63
N ASP A 58 2.05 0.72 14.34
CA ASP A 58 2.16 0.62 15.79
C ASP A 58 1.75 1.96 16.42
N LEU A 59 0.65 1.93 17.16
CA LEU A 59 0.08 3.08 17.85
C LEU A 59 0.26 3.00 19.38
N ALA A 60 1.11 2.10 19.84
CA ALA A 60 1.30 1.81 21.26
C ALA A 60 2.73 2.08 21.75
N THR A 61 3.73 1.82 20.90
CA THR A 61 5.12 1.89 21.30
C THR A 61 5.71 3.27 21.00
N VAL A 62 6.20 3.95 22.04
CA VAL A 62 6.96 5.20 21.87
C VAL A 62 8.38 4.86 21.43
N SER A 63 8.82 5.45 20.33
CA SER A 63 10.16 5.34 19.75
C SER A 63 10.88 6.68 19.79
N ASN A 64 12.15 6.70 19.35
CA ASN A 64 12.90 7.94 19.16
C ASN A 64 12.25 8.87 18.12
N PHE A 65 11.46 8.33 17.21
CA PHE A 65 10.75 9.05 16.14
C PHE A 65 9.29 9.38 16.49
N SER A 66 8.81 9.10 17.69
CA SER A 66 7.43 9.35 18.08
C SER A 66 7.28 10.10 19.41
N GLN A 67 8.33 10.80 19.84
CA GLN A 67 8.30 11.61 21.09
C GLN A 67 7.32 12.79 20.97
N MET A 68 6.94 13.18 19.75
CA MET A 68 5.94 14.22 19.50
C MET A 68 4.58 13.91 20.15
N VAL A 69 4.30 12.66 20.49
CA VAL A 69 3.08 12.30 21.24
C VAL A 69 2.90 13.12 22.52
N ASP A 70 4.00 13.45 23.19
CA ASP A 70 3.99 14.25 24.44
C ASP A 70 3.91 15.77 24.19
N TRP A 71 4.07 16.22 22.93
CA TRP A 71 4.03 17.65 22.58
C TRP A 71 2.65 18.09 22.13
N ILE A 72 1.76 17.14 21.80
CA ILE A 72 0.43 17.42 21.24
C ILE A 72 -0.61 17.48 22.34
N THR A 73 -1.36 18.56 22.35
CA THR A 73 -2.56 18.73 23.18
C THR A 73 -3.77 18.91 22.29
N ILE A 74 -4.84 18.15 22.50
CA ILE A 74 -6.12 18.29 21.82
C ILE A 74 -6.99 19.21 22.65
N ASP A 75 -7.44 20.34 22.07
CA ASP A 75 -8.20 21.35 22.81
C ASP A 75 -9.61 20.86 23.16
N THR A 76 -10.19 20.04 22.28
CA THR A 76 -11.54 19.49 22.44
C THR A 76 -11.51 17.97 22.20
N PRO A 77 -11.07 17.18 23.20
CA PRO A 77 -10.85 15.74 23.00
C PRO A 77 -12.17 14.92 22.89
N THR A 78 -13.30 15.52 23.20
CA THR A 78 -14.63 14.87 23.08
C THR A 78 -15.64 15.87 22.54
N GLY A 79 -16.62 15.38 21.82
CA GLY A 79 -17.68 16.23 21.27
C GLY A 79 -18.75 15.46 20.54
N THR A 80 -19.67 16.20 19.96
CA THR A 80 -20.77 15.67 19.16
C THR A 80 -20.81 16.35 17.81
N VAL A 81 -21.21 15.60 16.78
CA VAL A 81 -21.40 16.12 15.42
C VAL A 81 -22.81 15.81 14.97
N ALA A 82 -23.60 16.83 14.71
CA ALA A 82 -24.97 16.67 14.22
C ALA A 82 -24.99 15.93 12.86
N PRO A 83 -26.10 15.28 12.50
CA PRO A 83 -26.27 14.69 11.18
C PRO A 83 -25.97 15.67 10.04
N ASN A 84 -25.27 15.19 9.00
CA ASN A 84 -24.85 16.00 7.82
C ASN A 84 -23.96 17.21 8.16
N SER A 85 -23.24 17.17 9.26
CA SER A 85 -22.40 18.27 9.72
C SER A 85 -20.95 17.82 9.90
N THR A 86 -20.06 18.80 10.03
CA THR A 86 -18.64 18.62 10.30
C THR A 86 -18.29 19.42 11.56
N ALA A 87 -17.51 18.82 12.45
CA ALA A 87 -16.90 19.52 13.58
C ALA A 87 -15.38 19.56 13.40
N GLU A 88 -14.77 20.63 13.88
CA GLU A 88 -13.33 20.81 13.93
C GLU A 88 -12.80 20.36 15.29
N ILE A 89 -11.68 19.61 15.27
CA ILE A 89 -10.90 19.24 16.45
C ILE A 89 -9.59 19.99 16.36
N PRO A 90 -9.46 21.16 17.01
CA PRO A 90 -8.20 21.89 17.08
C PRO A 90 -7.23 21.15 18.00
N PHE A 91 -5.95 21.20 17.62
CA PHE A 91 -4.86 20.71 18.43
C PHE A 91 -3.65 21.64 18.38
N THR A 92 -2.84 21.59 19.42
CA THR A 92 -1.64 22.41 19.56
C THR A 92 -0.44 21.50 19.76
N ILE A 93 0.64 21.75 18.99
CA ILE A 93 1.94 21.10 19.17
C ILE A 93 2.88 22.12 19.81
N THR A 94 3.35 21.84 21.03
CA THR A 94 4.34 22.66 21.72
C THR A 94 5.70 21.97 21.62
N VAL A 95 6.53 22.45 20.68
CA VAL A 95 7.85 21.85 20.44
C VAL A 95 8.80 22.22 21.59
N PRO A 96 9.51 21.24 22.20
CA PRO A 96 10.52 21.54 23.21
C PRO A 96 11.63 22.47 22.69
N ALA A 97 12.36 23.13 23.57
CA ALA A 97 13.50 23.96 23.17
C ALA A 97 14.67 23.14 22.61
N THR A 98 14.76 21.85 22.97
CA THR A 98 15.79 20.92 22.51
C THR A 98 15.14 19.59 22.07
N PRO A 99 14.36 19.59 20.96
CA PRO A 99 13.75 18.37 20.45
C PRO A 99 14.81 17.50 19.75
N PRO A 100 14.58 16.21 19.57
CA PRO A 100 15.34 15.42 18.61
C PRO A 100 15.18 16.00 17.20
N ALA A 101 16.28 16.16 16.46
CA ALA A 101 16.25 16.56 15.06
C ALA A 101 15.80 15.42 14.17
N GLY A 102 15.13 15.75 13.06
CA GLY A 102 14.62 14.78 12.08
C GLY A 102 13.13 14.51 12.22
N GLY A 103 12.71 13.33 11.78
CA GLY A 103 11.30 12.96 11.74
C GLY A 103 10.71 12.71 13.11
N GLN A 104 9.52 13.27 13.37
CA GLN A 104 8.71 12.97 14.56
C GLN A 104 7.27 12.66 14.12
N TYR A 105 6.72 11.59 14.64
CA TYR A 105 5.45 11.04 14.15
C TYR A 105 4.48 10.77 15.29
N ALA A 106 3.25 11.21 15.09
CA ALA A 106 2.15 10.93 16.00
C ALA A 106 0.86 10.73 15.21
N THR A 107 -0.13 10.19 15.86
CA THR A 107 -1.45 9.99 15.28
C THR A 107 -2.51 10.56 16.22
N ILE A 108 -3.47 11.29 15.67
CA ILE A 108 -4.69 11.61 16.39
C ILE A 108 -5.75 10.60 15.98
N VAL A 109 -6.13 9.73 16.92
CA VAL A 109 -7.16 8.71 16.71
C VAL A 109 -8.49 9.27 17.21
N VAL A 110 -9.45 9.35 16.29
CA VAL A 110 -10.84 9.71 16.60
C VAL A 110 -11.66 8.43 16.62
N SER A 111 -12.36 8.19 17.70
CA SER A 111 -13.19 7.01 17.90
C SER A 111 -14.64 7.44 18.15
N GLN A 112 -15.58 6.71 17.55
CA GLN A 112 -16.98 6.88 17.85
C GLN A 112 -17.28 6.29 19.23
N SER A 113 -17.89 7.08 20.11
CA SER A 113 -18.39 6.60 21.39
C SER A 113 -19.71 5.84 21.13
N SER A 114 -19.74 4.54 21.42
CA SER A 114 -21.01 3.82 21.42
C SER A 114 -21.72 4.07 22.76
N PRO A 115 -23.03 4.32 22.75
CA PRO A 115 -23.80 4.33 24.00
C PRO A 115 -23.58 3.00 24.72
N THR A 116 -23.18 3.06 25.97
CA THR A 116 -22.96 1.89 26.83
C THR A 116 -24.29 1.30 27.23
N ASP A 117 -24.92 0.53 26.34
CA ASP A 117 -25.87 -0.47 26.79
C ASP A 117 -25.10 -1.71 27.19
N SER A 118 -25.13 -2.03 28.48
CA SER A 118 -24.29 -3.01 29.18
C SER A 118 -24.50 -4.48 28.76
N SER A 119 -25.10 -4.75 27.61
CA SER A 119 -25.40 -6.10 27.13
C SER A 119 -24.90 -6.41 25.71
N THR A 120 -24.24 -5.47 25.03
CA THR A 120 -23.72 -5.69 23.66
C THR A 120 -22.23 -5.45 23.64
N VAL A 121 -21.46 -6.37 23.05
CA VAL A 121 -20.06 -6.16 22.70
C VAL A 121 -20.03 -5.08 21.63
N GLY A 122 -19.82 -3.83 22.03
CA GLY A 122 -19.72 -2.69 21.13
C GLY A 122 -18.39 -2.75 20.38
N SER A 123 -18.45 -2.77 19.05
CA SER A 123 -17.26 -2.54 18.20
C SER A 123 -17.05 -1.03 18.13
N THR A 124 -15.94 -0.54 18.65
CA THR A 124 -15.54 0.88 18.51
C THR A 124 -14.86 1.04 17.17
N VAL A 125 -15.45 1.82 16.27
CA VAL A 125 -14.80 2.23 15.01
C VAL A 125 -13.93 3.45 15.31
N GLY A 126 -12.66 3.35 14.97
CA GLY A 126 -11.70 4.46 15.08
C GLY A 126 -11.10 4.81 13.72
N MET A 127 -10.88 6.09 13.48
CA MET A 127 -10.14 6.61 12.32
C MET A 127 -8.94 7.40 12.82
N ALA A 128 -7.85 7.39 12.05
CA ALA A 128 -6.58 7.97 12.46
C ALA A 128 -6.10 9.03 11.44
N SER A 129 -5.67 10.19 11.93
CA SER A 129 -4.93 11.20 11.18
C SER A 129 -3.48 11.16 11.59
N ILE A 130 -2.58 10.86 10.66
CA ILE A 130 -1.15 10.75 10.91
C ILE A 130 -0.50 12.11 10.73
N ILE A 131 0.34 12.51 11.67
CA ILE A 131 1.16 13.72 11.59
C ILE A 131 2.60 13.30 11.34
N TYR A 132 3.12 13.69 10.17
CA TYR A 132 4.52 13.57 9.79
C TYR A 132 5.17 14.92 10.00
N ALA A 133 6.01 15.06 11.01
CA ALA A 133 6.71 16.29 11.30
C ALA A 133 8.21 16.16 11.02
N ASP A 134 8.77 17.16 10.33
CA ASP A 134 10.19 17.36 10.20
C ASP A 134 10.63 18.43 11.19
N VAL A 135 11.41 18.05 12.17
CA VAL A 135 11.95 18.95 13.19
C VAL A 135 13.30 19.49 12.73
N ALA A 136 13.39 20.82 12.65
CA ALA A 136 14.61 21.49 12.20
C ALA A 136 15.81 21.13 13.06
N GLY A 137 16.95 20.87 12.40
CA GLY A 137 18.19 20.47 13.02
C GLY A 137 19.05 19.65 12.06
N GLU A 138 19.87 18.75 12.58
CA GLU A 138 20.70 17.87 11.77
C GLU A 138 19.86 16.73 11.19
N THR A 139 19.48 16.86 9.91
CA THR A 139 18.74 15.84 9.17
C THR A 139 19.66 15.02 8.28
N THR A 140 19.38 13.73 8.19
CA THR A 140 20.10 12.79 7.31
C THR A 140 19.09 12.15 6.37
N HIS A 141 19.27 12.41 5.07
CA HIS A 141 18.51 11.80 3.99
C HIS A 141 19.35 10.68 3.39
N SER A 142 19.02 9.44 3.73
CA SER A 142 19.79 8.27 3.31
C SER A 142 18.89 7.06 3.13
N GLY A 143 19.16 6.29 2.08
CA GLY A 143 18.40 5.08 1.77
C GLY A 143 18.50 4.72 0.30
N GLU A 144 17.99 3.56 -0.06
CA GLU A 144 18.08 3.04 -1.41
C GLU A 144 16.94 2.07 -1.76
N VAL A 145 16.74 1.86 -3.05
CA VAL A 145 15.90 0.77 -3.58
C VAL A 145 16.75 -0.50 -3.60
N LEU A 146 16.42 -1.46 -2.74
CA LEU A 146 17.20 -2.70 -2.60
C LEU A 146 16.92 -3.67 -3.74
N GLU A 147 15.64 -3.86 -4.09
CA GLU A 147 15.24 -4.85 -5.08
C GLU A 147 13.86 -4.50 -5.68
N THR A 148 13.71 -4.77 -6.97
CA THR A 148 12.40 -4.87 -7.63
C THR A 148 12.27 -6.26 -8.24
N SER A 149 11.19 -6.97 -7.96
CA SER A 149 10.96 -8.35 -8.41
C SER A 149 9.62 -8.50 -9.11
N LEU A 150 9.65 -9.20 -10.24
CA LEU A 150 8.50 -9.57 -11.04
C LEU A 150 8.63 -11.04 -11.44
N PRO A 151 7.61 -11.89 -11.25
CA PRO A 151 7.63 -13.25 -11.78
C PRO A 151 7.78 -13.25 -13.30
N GLY A 152 8.70 -14.05 -13.84
CA GLY A 152 8.84 -14.18 -15.30
C GLY A 152 7.70 -14.97 -15.96
N PHE A 153 6.90 -15.70 -15.17
CA PHE A 153 5.81 -16.56 -15.64
C PHE A 153 4.68 -16.60 -14.62
N SER A 154 3.42 -16.56 -15.09
CA SER A 154 2.24 -16.78 -14.24
C SER A 154 1.14 -17.55 -14.97
N ILE A 155 0.43 -18.39 -14.20
CA ILE A 155 -0.76 -19.14 -14.65
C ILE A 155 -2.07 -18.45 -14.25
N THR A 156 -1.99 -17.42 -13.41
CA THR A 156 -3.12 -16.66 -12.87
C THR A 156 -2.87 -15.17 -12.94
N THR A 157 -3.93 -14.39 -12.88
CA THR A 157 -3.95 -12.93 -12.71
C THR A 157 -4.84 -12.58 -11.53
N PRO A 158 -4.59 -11.49 -10.79
CA PRO A 158 -3.52 -10.52 -10.96
C PRO A 158 -2.13 -11.08 -10.59
N VAL A 159 -1.07 -10.39 -11.02
CA VAL A 159 0.33 -10.76 -10.72
C VAL A 159 0.99 -9.64 -9.91
N PRO A 160 1.63 -9.94 -8.77
CA PRO A 160 2.31 -8.92 -7.99
C PRO A 160 3.66 -8.53 -8.61
N ILE A 161 3.95 -7.23 -8.64
CA ILE A 161 5.29 -6.69 -8.69
C ILE A 161 5.65 -6.16 -7.31
N THR A 162 6.83 -6.47 -6.83
CA THR A 162 7.28 -6.08 -5.49
C THR A 162 8.53 -5.22 -5.58
N THR A 163 8.62 -4.22 -4.71
CA THR A 163 9.80 -3.36 -4.60
C THR A 163 10.13 -3.14 -3.13
N THR A 164 11.36 -3.39 -2.75
CA THR A 164 11.86 -3.20 -1.39
C THR A 164 12.70 -1.94 -1.35
N ILE A 165 12.35 -1.02 -0.46
CA ILE A 165 13.04 0.26 -0.26
C ILE A 165 13.43 0.38 1.21
N THR A 166 14.66 0.80 1.48
CA THR A 166 15.14 1.06 2.83
C THR A 166 15.42 2.54 3.02
N ASN A 167 15.07 3.06 4.20
CA ASN A 167 15.43 4.39 4.68
C ASN A 167 16.37 4.22 5.89
N THR A 168 17.60 4.67 5.75
CA THR A 168 18.61 4.67 6.81
C THR A 168 18.87 6.07 7.36
N GLY A 169 18.07 7.04 6.95
CA GLY A 169 18.08 8.40 7.46
C GLY A 169 17.27 8.57 8.73
N ASN A 170 17.20 9.79 9.23
CA ASN A 170 16.44 10.15 10.43
C ASN A 170 15.17 10.96 10.14
N VAL A 171 14.78 11.09 8.86
CA VAL A 171 13.52 11.68 8.42
C VAL A 171 12.79 10.73 7.48
N HIS A 172 11.47 10.86 7.39
CA HIS A 172 10.70 10.13 6.38
C HIS A 172 11.02 10.64 4.97
N GLU A 173 11.00 9.74 4.01
CA GLU A 173 11.21 10.05 2.61
C GLU A 173 10.03 9.55 1.78
N THR A 174 9.76 10.21 0.68
CA THR A 174 8.72 9.78 -0.26
C THR A 174 9.35 9.09 -1.45
N ALA A 175 8.99 7.83 -1.67
CA ALA A 175 9.30 7.11 -2.89
C ALA A 175 8.18 7.34 -3.90
N THR A 176 8.52 7.79 -5.11
CA THR A 176 7.59 7.90 -6.22
C THR A 176 7.85 6.77 -7.20
N VAL A 177 6.80 6.02 -7.50
CA VAL A 177 6.85 4.86 -8.39
C VAL A 177 6.05 5.15 -9.63
N ASP A 178 6.69 5.08 -10.79
CA ASP A 178 6.05 5.13 -12.10
C ASP A 178 6.02 3.73 -12.72
N LEU A 179 4.84 3.27 -13.14
CA LEU A 179 4.61 1.92 -13.63
C LEU A 179 4.01 1.95 -15.04
N SER A 180 4.58 1.17 -15.94
CA SER A 180 4.08 0.97 -17.29
C SER A 180 4.02 -0.52 -17.64
N VAL A 181 2.91 -0.95 -18.23
CA VAL A 181 2.71 -2.32 -18.71
C VAL A 181 2.22 -2.29 -20.16
N VAL A 182 2.95 -2.95 -21.05
CA VAL A 182 2.68 -2.99 -22.47
C VAL A 182 2.59 -4.44 -22.96
N ASN A 183 1.61 -4.74 -23.78
CA ASN A 183 1.49 -6.04 -24.45
C ASN A 183 2.60 -6.20 -25.50
N ASN A 184 3.46 -7.20 -25.36
CA ASN A 184 4.60 -7.41 -26.27
C ASN A 184 4.19 -7.84 -27.68
N VAL A 185 2.97 -8.36 -27.86
CA VAL A 185 2.48 -8.84 -29.16
C VAL A 185 1.75 -7.74 -29.92
N THR A 186 0.88 -6.99 -29.23
CA THR A 186 0.03 -5.95 -29.87
C THR A 186 0.65 -4.56 -29.79
N GLY A 187 1.58 -4.32 -28.86
CA GLY A 187 2.10 -2.99 -28.53
C GLY A 187 1.11 -2.13 -27.74
N GLU A 188 -0.03 -2.69 -27.36
CA GLU A 188 -1.06 -1.98 -26.61
C GLU A 188 -0.63 -1.72 -25.17
N ARG A 189 -0.87 -0.51 -24.69
CA ARG A 189 -0.64 -0.14 -23.30
C ARG A 189 -1.77 -0.69 -22.43
N ILE A 190 -1.41 -1.52 -21.45
CA ILE A 190 -2.35 -2.13 -20.50
C ILE A 190 -2.48 -1.25 -19.25
N PHE A 191 -1.36 -0.65 -18.82
CA PHE A 191 -1.31 0.27 -17.70
C PHE A 191 -0.23 1.36 -17.94
N PRO A 192 -0.46 2.64 -17.56
CA PRO A 192 -1.76 3.16 -17.13
C PRO A 192 -2.76 3.18 -18.29
N LYS A 193 -4.05 3.09 -17.97
CA LYS A 193 -5.12 3.44 -18.90
C LYS A 193 -5.27 4.95 -18.97
N ASP A 194 -5.92 5.47 -20.00
CA ASP A 194 -5.96 6.91 -20.32
C ASP A 194 -6.43 7.82 -19.17
N ASP A 195 -7.21 7.29 -18.23
CA ASP A 195 -7.77 7.98 -17.06
C ASP A 195 -7.09 7.63 -15.73
N GLN A 196 -6.03 6.82 -15.75
CA GLN A 196 -5.34 6.36 -14.54
C GLN A 196 -3.95 7.01 -14.39
N PRO A 197 -3.56 7.45 -13.18
CA PRO A 197 -2.20 7.89 -12.95
C PRO A 197 -1.22 6.73 -13.09
N SER A 198 -0.10 6.98 -13.80
CA SER A 198 1.02 6.04 -13.87
C SER A 198 1.83 6.01 -12.58
N THR A 199 1.79 7.12 -11.85
CA THR A 199 2.61 7.36 -10.66
C THR A 199 1.81 7.23 -9.37
N PHE A 200 2.43 6.66 -8.37
CA PHE A 200 1.95 6.65 -6.99
C PHE A 200 3.12 6.91 -6.04
N SER A 201 2.82 7.47 -4.88
CA SER A 201 3.84 7.84 -3.90
C SER A 201 3.60 7.14 -2.58
N GLU A 202 4.69 6.69 -1.96
CA GLU A 202 4.67 5.97 -0.69
C GLU A 202 5.70 6.55 0.27
N VAL A 203 5.30 6.74 1.51
CA VAL A 203 6.18 7.25 2.56
C VAL A 203 7.02 6.10 3.13
N ILE A 204 8.33 6.30 3.20
CA ILE A 204 9.28 5.38 3.82
C ILE A 204 9.75 6.00 5.13
N MET A 205 9.37 5.38 6.25
CA MET A 205 9.70 5.85 7.59
C MET A 205 11.21 5.73 7.87
N PRO A 206 11.79 6.57 8.72
CA PRO A 206 13.20 6.47 9.07
C PRO A 206 13.50 5.13 9.74
N ASP A 207 14.74 4.68 9.57
CA ASP A 207 15.26 3.42 10.13
C ASP A 207 14.36 2.22 9.83
N SER A 208 13.77 2.19 8.63
CA SER A 208 12.85 1.12 8.24
C SER A 208 13.05 0.65 6.80
N THR A 209 12.55 -0.55 6.54
CA THR A 209 12.49 -1.14 5.19
C THR A 209 11.04 -1.43 4.84
N ARG A 210 10.59 -0.95 3.68
CA ARG A 210 9.22 -1.13 3.19
C ARG A 210 9.19 -2.01 1.96
N LEU A 211 8.30 -3.01 1.98
CA LEU A 211 7.96 -3.82 0.81
C LEU A 211 6.70 -3.25 0.16
N LEU A 212 6.86 -2.64 -0.99
CA LEU A 212 5.76 -2.19 -1.83
C LEU A 212 5.28 -3.36 -2.69
N VAL A 213 4.01 -3.68 -2.60
CA VAL A 213 3.37 -4.74 -3.40
C VAL A 213 2.28 -4.11 -4.26
N ARG A 214 2.45 -4.19 -5.58
CA ARG A 214 1.44 -3.72 -6.53
C ARG A 214 0.90 -4.89 -7.32
N GLN A 215 -0.42 -5.06 -7.32
CA GLN A 215 -1.08 -6.04 -8.18
C GLN A 215 -1.24 -5.49 -9.60
N LEU A 216 -0.76 -6.24 -10.58
CA LEU A 216 -0.92 -5.91 -11.99
C LEU A 216 -2.27 -6.48 -12.47
N ASP A 217 -3.26 -5.59 -12.59
CA ASP A 217 -4.61 -5.93 -13.01
C ASP A 217 -4.78 -5.73 -14.53
N GLY A 218 -5.85 -6.32 -15.09
CA GLY A 218 -6.21 -6.14 -16.50
C GLY A 218 -5.26 -6.81 -17.49
N LEU A 219 -4.37 -7.70 -17.02
CA LEU A 219 -3.46 -8.45 -17.87
C LEU A 219 -4.21 -9.39 -18.81
N PRO A 220 -3.69 -9.67 -20.04
CA PRO A 220 -4.28 -10.65 -20.94
C PRO A 220 -4.23 -12.05 -20.33
N ALA A 221 -5.22 -12.88 -20.62
CA ALA A 221 -5.24 -14.26 -20.13
C ALA A 221 -4.08 -15.11 -20.67
N LEU A 222 -3.61 -14.81 -21.87
CA LEU A 222 -2.51 -15.52 -22.55
C LEU A 222 -1.65 -14.52 -23.30
N GLY A 223 -0.33 -14.66 -23.24
CA GLY A 223 0.63 -13.82 -23.96
C GLY A 223 1.81 -13.40 -23.13
N ALA A 224 2.49 -12.35 -23.58
CA ALA A 224 3.63 -11.77 -22.88
C ALA A 224 3.44 -10.24 -22.75
N VAL A 225 3.78 -9.71 -21.61
CA VAL A 225 3.74 -8.28 -21.33
C VAL A 225 5.11 -7.80 -20.87
N GLN A 226 5.48 -6.59 -21.28
CA GLN A 226 6.64 -5.88 -20.78
C GLN A 226 6.18 -4.99 -19.62
N VAL A 227 6.81 -5.14 -18.48
CA VAL A 227 6.59 -4.33 -17.30
C VAL A 227 7.83 -3.46 -17.09
N THR A 228 7.64 -2.15 -17.01
CA THR A 228 8.68 -1.19 -16.69
C THR A 228 8.25 -0.42 -15.46
N GLN A 229 9.09 -0.39 -14.43
CA GLN A 229 8.86 0.36 -13.20
C GLN A 229 10.07 1.23 -12.93
N THR A 230 9.83 2.53 -12.77
CA THR A 230 10.84 3.50 -12.34
C THR A 230 10.49 3.97 -10.94
N VAL A 231 11.43 3.85 -10.04
CA VAL A 231 11.32 4.30 -8.64
C VAL A 231 12.26 5.47 -8.46
N THR A 232 11.70 6.63 -8.13
CA THR A 232 12.46 7.82 -7.73
C THR A 232 12.45 7.89 -6.20
N TYR A 233 13.62 7.77 -5.61
CA TYR A 233 13.80 7.78 -4.16
C TYR A 233 15.08 8.51 -3.79
N ASN A 234 15.02 9.45 -2.84
CA ASN A 234 16.15 10.25 -2.38
C ASN A 234 16.97 10.87 -3.54
N GLY A 235 16.27 11.42 -4.56
CA GLY A 235 16.88 12.03 -5.74
C GLY A 235 17.54 11.06 -6.72
N THR A 236 17.45 9.75 -6.49
CA THR A 236 17.97 8.69 -7.36
C THR A 236 16.85 7.96 -8.07
N GLU A 237 17.01 7.72 -9.35
CA GLU A 237 16.08 6.90 -10.15
C GLU A 237 16.63 5.48 -10.33
N SER A 238 15.79 4.49 -10.01
CA SER A 238 16.05 3.07 -10.25
C SER A 238 14.99 2.54 -11.20
N THR A 239 15.40 2.06 -12.38
CA THR A 239 14.48 1.50 -13.37
C THR A 239 14.65 0.00 -13.48
N PHE A 240 13.55 -0.72 -13.29
CA PHE A 240 13.40 -2.14 -13.54
C PHE A 240 12.61 -2.36 -14.82
N SER A 241 13.02 -3.34 -15.62
CA SER A 241 12.30 -3.76 -16.83
C SER A 241 12.29 -5.28 -16.92
N GLY A 242 11.11 -5.87 -17.00
CA GLY A 242 10.96 -7.32 -17.03
C GLY A 242 9.82 -7.78 -17.94
N THR A 243 9.95 -8.99 -18.49
CA THR A 243 8.89 -9.62 -19.27
C THR A 243 8.16 -10.66 -18.42
N LEU A 244 6.85 -10.56 -18.36
CA LEU A 244 5.96 -11.53 -17.73
C LEU A 244 5.22 -12.32 -18.81
N VAL A 245 5.38 -13.64 -18.79
CA VAL A 245 4.63 -14.57 -19.67
C VAL A 245 3.42 -15.10 -18.93
N LEU A 246 2.26 -14.97 -19.55
CA LEU A 246 0.97 -15.42 -19.01
C LEU A 246 0.50 -16.65 -19.80
N CYS A 247 0.26 -17.74 -19.08
CA CYS A 247 -0.13 -19.02 -19.70
C CYS A 247 -1.11 -19.75 -18.76
N PRO A 248 -2.42 -19.58 -18.94
CA PRO A 248 -3.42 -20.18 -18.06
C PRO A 248 -3.44 -21.70 -18.15
N LEU A 249 -3.86 -22.36 -17.07
CA LEU A 249 -3.87 -23.82 -16.97
C LEU A 249 -4.65 -24.52 -18.09
N TRP A 250 -5.77 -23.93 -18.53
CA TRP A 250 -6.55 -24.50 -19.61
C TRP A 250 -5.77 -24.57 -20.94
N PHE A 251 -4.92 -23.56 -21.22
CA PHE A 251 -4.09 -23.57 -22.43
C PHE A 251 -2.99 -24.63 -22.31
N ILE A 252 -2.35 -24.75 -21.15
CA ILE A 252 -1.36 -25.81 -20.87
C ILE A 252 -2.00 -27.18 -21.09
N ALA A 253 -3.23 -27.40 -20.60
CA ALA A 253 -3.96 -28.65 -20.78
C ALA A 253 -4.26 -28.94 -22.27
N ILE A 254 -4.65 -27.93 -23.05
CA ILE A 254 -4.86 -28.11 -24.51
C ILE A 254 -3.56 -28.50 -25.21
N VAL A 255 -2.46 -27.83 -24.91
CA VAL A 255 -1.16 -28.14 -25.52
C VAL A 255 -0.69 -29.56 -25.12
N ALA A 256 -0.83 -29.92 -23.84
CA ALA A 256 -0.49 -31.27 -23.36
C ALA A 256 -1.34 -32.34 -24.07
N PHE A 257 -2.64 -32.11 -24.22
CA PHE A 257 -3.55 -33.02 -24.93
C PHE A 257 -3.18 -33.15 -26.41
N ALA A 258 -2.83 -32.05 -27.08
CA ALA A 258 -2.38 -32.06 -28.47
C ALA A 258 -1.09 -32.89 -28.64
N ILE A 259 -0.11 -32.67 -27.77
CA ILE A 259 1.16 -33.43 -27.76
C ILE A 259 0.86 -34.92 -27.53
N PHE A 260 0.04 -35.25 -26.54
CA PHE A 260 -0.35 -36.65 -26.25
C PHE A 260 -1.02 -37.31 -27.45
N SER A 261 -1.93 -36.58 -28.13
CA SER A 261 -2.64 -37.08 -29.33
C SER A 261 -1.68 -37.38 -30.47
N VAL A 262 -0.71 -36.49 -30.70
CA VAL A 262 0.33 -36.70 -31.75
C VAL A 262 1.21 -37.93 -31.38
N VAL A 263 1.68 -38.01 -30.17
CA VAL A 263 2.49 -39.16 -29.71
C VAL A 263 1.70 -40.48 -29.83
N PHE A 264 0.44 -40.46 -29.38
CA PHE A 264 -0.44 -41.64 -29.50
C PHE A 264 -0.62 -42.08 -30.97
N MET A 265 -0.87 -41.10 -31.88
CA MET A 265 -1.01 -41.41 -33.32
C MET A 265 0.27 -41.99 -33.90
N LEU A 266 1.44 -41.47 -33.53
CA LEU A 266 2.73 -42.00 -34.01
C LEU A 266 2.98 -43.43 -33.52
N VAL A 267 2.71 -43.69 -32.23
CA VAL A 267 2.84 -45.03 -31.64
C VAL A 267 1.86 -46.00 -32.29
N PHE A 268 0.62 -45.59 -32.52
CA PHE A 268 -0.39 -46.42 -33.18
C PHE A 268 0.02 -46.78 -34.59
N ARG A 269 0.46 -45.77 -35.40
CA ARG A 269 0.99 -46.01 -36.77
C ARG A 269 2.22 -46.94 -36.79
N ALA A 270 3.12 -46.79 -35.85
CA ALA A 270 4.31 -47.67 -35.72
C ALA A 270 3.93 -49.13 -35.41
N ARG A 271 2.93 -49.34 -34.52
CA ARG A 271 2.40 -50.67 -34.22
C ARG A 271 1.66 -51.32 -35.41
N SER A 272 0.84 -50.57 -36.10
CA SER A 272 0.09 -51.02 -37.28
C SER A 272 1.02 -51.44 -38.44
N ARG A 273 2.14 -50.74 -38.66
CA ARG A 273 3.17 -51.11 -39.65
C ARG A 273 3.92 -52.41 -39.30
N LYS A 274 4.09 -52.74 -38.02
CA LYS A 274 4.72 -54.02 -37.59
C LYS A 274 3.83 -55.24 -37.84
N GLN A 275 2.52 -55.09 -37.82
CA GLN A 275 1.55 -56.20 -38.09
C GLN A 275 1.38 -56.55 -39.55
N HIS A 276 1.78 -55.66 -40.50
CA HIS A 276 1.65 -55.87 -41.95
C HIS A 276 2.97 -56.32 -42.62
N LYS A 277 3.96 -56.87 -41.89
CA LYS A 277 5.10 -57.51 -42.51
C LYS A 277 4.68 -58.90 -42.93
N PRO A 278 4.53 -59.20 -44.26
CA PRO A 278 4.20 -60.55 -44.71
C PRO A 278 5.33 -61.46 -44.29
N SER A 279 4.98 -62.62 -43.70
CA SER A 279 5.90 -63.73 -43.53
C SER A 279 6.38 -64.17 -44.93
N ALA A 280 7.65 -63.89 -45.21
CA ALA A 280 8.30 -64.50 -46.38
C ALA A 280 8.30 -65.99 -46.12
N GLY A 281 7.40 -66.73 -46.83
CA GLY A 281 7.35 -68.14 -46.82
C GLY A 281 8.59 -68.71 -47.49
N SER A 282 9.12 -69.70 -46.84
CA SER A 282 10.08 -70.69 -47.39
C SER A 282 9.43 -71.53 -48.47
#